data_1f59bd52a94fe0e0706f025508cbb004
#
_entry.id   1f59bd52a94fe0e0706f025508cbb004
#
_cell.length_a   1.000
_cell.length_b   1.000
_cell.length_c   1.000
_cell.angle_alpha   90.00
_cell.angle_beta   90.00
_cell.angle_gamma   90.00
#
_symmetry.space_group_name_H-M   'P 1'
#
loop_
_entity.id
_entity.type
_entity.pdbx_description
1 polymer ?
#
loop_
_entity_poly.entity_id
_entity_poly.type
_entity_poly.pdbx_seq_one_letter_code
_entity_poly.pdbx_strand_id
1 'polypeptide(L)'
;MDWANILTGLIAALVLAIGLPLALRKRKKDGPQNVEQLLHHLQEIGVKASLTDKGVGEEKVGLSRSFMRSSVGVIEIAGRNIDYVNVIGVASQYGVNYFLDYLVRSPSRLGKRKKTRMVRKKSPAIWGRVVDIEWKGDDYLSQQLNLDYRLKDILLQTDFKKLKSNIEIFPESKYEYTRVRTAYLLPAPDLFEAVDIIAKHIKSG
;
A
#
# COMPACT_ATOMS: atom_id res chain seq x y z
N MET A 1 -1.40 -47.31 28.93
CA MET A 1 -1.88 -46.11 28.20
C MET A 1 -1.76 -44.96 29.17
N ASP A 2 -0.85 -44.02 28.87
CA ASP A 2 -0.37 -43.04 29.85
C ASP A 2 -1.32 -41.84 29.90
N TRP A 3 -2.14 -41.78 30.94
CA TRP A 3 -3.15 -40.73 31.10
C TRP A 3 -2.55 -39.31 31.09
N ALA A 4 -1.30 -39.16 31.48
CA ALA A 4 -0.59 -37.89 31.44
C ALA A 4 -0.42 -37.36 30.03
N ASN A 5 -0.13 -38.23 29.06
CA ASN A 5 0.06 -37.84 27.64
C ASN A 5 -1.29 -37.44 26.99
N ILE A 6 -2.38 -38.08 27.39
CA ILE A 6 -3.73 -37.75 26.89
C ILE A 6 -4.17 -36.38 27.44
N LEU A 7 -3.92 -36.11 28.70
CA LEU A 7 -4.25 -34.84 29.34
C LEU A 7 -3.45 -33.66 28.73
N THR A 8 -2.16 -33.87 28.48
CA THR A 8 -1.28 -32.89 27.86
C THR A 8 -1.73 -32.55 26.42
N GLY A 9 -2.13 -33.59 25.67
CA GLY A 9 -2.66 -33.40 24.31
C GLY A 9 -3.98 -32.64 24.28
N LEU A 10 -4.88 -32.90 25.22
CA LEU A 10 -6.15 -32.20 25.37
C LEU A 10 -5.96 -30.72 25.73
N ILE A 11 -5.05 -30.42 26.65
CA ILE A 11 -4.74 -29.04 27.06
C ILE A 11 -4.13 -28.28 25.90
N ALA A 12 -3.20 -28.88 25.16
CA ALA A 12 -2.60 -28.26 23.98
C ALA A 12 -3.64 -27.96 22.87
N ALA A 13 -4.55 -28.91 22.62
CA ALA A 13 -5.65 -28.72 21.66
C ALA A 13 -6.61 -27.60 22.11
N LEU A 14 -6.92 -27.52 23.40
CA LEU A 14 -7.80 -26.48 23.98
C LEU A 14 -7.16 -25.09 23.89
N VAL A 15 -5.85 -24.97 24.15
CA VAL A 15 -5.09 -23.73 24.04
C VAL A 15 -5.03 -23.25 22.56
N LEU A 16 -4.87 -24.18 21.63
CA LEU A 16 -4.91 -23.86 20.18
C LEU A 16 -6.32 -23.47 19.73
N ALA A 17 -7.35 -24.17 20.18
CA ALA A 17 -8.73 -23.93 19.78
C ALA A 17 -9.30 -22.60 20.29
N ILE A 18 -8.91 -22.18 21.50
CA ILE A 18 -9.41 -20.97 22.15
C ILE A 18 -8.42 -19.80 22.01
N GLY A 19 -7.13 -20.07 22.16
CA GLY A 19 -6.09 -19.04 22.12
C GLY A 19 -5.87 -18.44 20.73
N LEU A 20 -5.94 -19.26 19.68
CA LEU A 20 -5.75 -18.79 18.31
C LEU A 20 -6.85 -17.83 17.84
N PRO A 21 -8.16 -18.15 18.00
CA PRO A 21 -9.23 -17.23 17.64
C PRO A 21 -9.24 -15.94 18.46
N LEU A 22 -8.91 -16.01 19.75
CA LEU A 22 -8.82 -14.83 20.62
C LEU A 22 -7.64 -13.93 20.25
N ALA A 23 -6.48 -14.51 19.94
CA ALA A 23 -5.32 -13.76 19.46
C ALA A 23 -5.58 -13.10 18.09
N LEU A 24 -6.28 -13.80 17.18
CA LEU A 24 -6.70 -13.27 15.90
C LEU A 24 -7.77 -12.17 16.04
N ARG A 25 -8.68 -12.32 17.04
CA ARG A 25 -9.71 -11.31 17.33
C ARG A 25 -9.12 -10.04 17.95
N LYS A 26 -8.10 -10.16 18.82
CA LYS A 26 -7.38 -9.02 19.39
C LYS A 26 -6.56 -8.29 18.31
N ARG A 27 -5.91 -9.01 17.41
CA ARG A 27 -5.15 -8.43 16.28
C ARG A 27 -6.01 -7.69 15.27
N LYS A 28 -7.30 -8.03 15.12
CA LYS A 28 -8.25 -7.27 14.30
C LYS A 28 -8.58 -5.88 14.88
N LYS A 29 -8.36 -5.66 16.17
CA LYS A 29 -8.57 -4.35 16.83
C LYS A 29 -7.39 -3.38 16.64
N ASP A 30 -6.19 -3.88 16.34
CA ASP A 30 -4.98 -3.06 16.19
C ASP A 30 -4.67 -2.71 14.71
N GLY A 31 -5.59 -3.02 13.79
CA GLY A 31 -5.53 -2.57 12.41
C GLY A 31 -5.69 -1.05 12.30
N PRO A 32 -5.39 -0.42 11.14
CA PRO A 32 -5.69 0.98 10.92
C PRO A 32 -7.18 1.16 11.22
N GLN A 33 -7.43 1.81 12.35
CA GLN A 33 -8.72 1.77 12.99
C GLN A 33 -9.82 2.41 12.17
N ASN A 34 -9.45 3.11 11.05
CA ASN A 34 -10.51 3.64 10.22
C ASN A 34 -10.02 4.08 8.85
N VAL A 35 -10.54 3.45 7.81
CA VAL A 35 -10.57 4.03 6.47
C VAL A 35 -11.20 5.44 6.53
N GLU A 36 -12.14 5.66 7.44
CA GLU A 36 -12.75 6.95 7.76
C GLU A 36 -11.72 7.98 8.25
N GLN A 37 -10.75 7.57 9.09
CA GLN A 37 -9.67 8.46 9.51
C GLN A 37 -8.79 8.89 8.32
N LEU A 38 -8.48 7.96 7.42
CA LEU A 38 -7.75 8.28 6.20
C LEU A 38 -8.57 9.18 5.29
N LEU A 39 -9.87 8.91 5.13
CA LEU A 39 -10.78 9.75 4.36
C LEU A 39 -10.80 11.19 4.90
N HIS A 40 -11.03 11.34 6.20
CA HIS A 40 -11.07 12.66 6.85
C HIS A 40 -9.73 13.39 6.66
N HIS A 41 -8.62 12.71 6.88
CA HIS A 41 -7.29 13.27 6.66
C HIS A 41 -7.05 13.72 5.20
N LEU A 42 -7.48 12.92 4.21
CA LEU A 42 -7.39 13.31 2.79
C LEU A 42 -8.22 14.56 2.50
N GLN A 43 -9.42 14.66 3.09
CA GLN A 43 -10.26 15.85 2.97
C GLN A 43 -9.63 17.08 3.65
N GLU A 44 -9.03 16.92 4.82
CA GLU A 44 -8.30 17.99 5.54
C GLU A 44 -7.14 18.56 4.72
N ILE A 45 -6.41 17.72 3.97
CA ILE A 45 -5.33 18.18 3.07
C ILE A 45 -5.85 18.66 1.70
N GLY A 46 -7.17 18.88 1.57
CA GLY A 46 -7.78 19.46 0.38
C GLY A 46 -8.04 18.48 -0.78
N VAL A 47 -8.02 17.16 -0.52
CA VAL A 47 -8.34 16.15 -1.52
C VAL A 47 -9.85 15.90 -1.54
N LYS A 48 -10.48 15.97 -2.72
CA LYS A 48 -11.88 15.58 -2.89
C LYS A 48 -11.98 14.05 -2.85
N ALA A 49 -12.40 13.51 -1.72
CA ALA A 49 -12.41 12.08 -1.43
C ALA A 49 -13.75 11.64 -0.86
N SER A 50 -14.19 10.42 -1.20
CA SER A 50 -15.42 9.78 -0.67
C SER A 50 -15.21 8.27 -0.52
N LEU A 51 -15.91 7.65 0.45
CA LEU A 51 -15.93 6.20 0.57
C LEU A 51 -16.70 5.57 -0.60
N THR A 52 -16.18 4.47 -1.12
CA THR A 52 -16.94 3.64 -2.07
C THR A 52 -17.62 2.48 -1.34
N ASP A 53 -18.72 1.97 -1.90
CA ASP A 53 -19.30 0.72 -1.44
C ASP A 53 -18.29 -0.42 -1.60
N LYS A 54 -18.09 -1.20 -0.53
CA LYS A 54 -17.08 -2.25 -0.48
C LYS A 54 -17.15 -3.23 -1.66
N GLY A 55 -18.36 -3.67 -2.04
CA GLY A 55 -18.56 -4.58 -3.16
C GLY A 55 -18.12 -3.99 -4.50
N VAL A 56 -18.53 -2.77 -4.79
CA VAL A 56 -18.17 -2.06 -6.05
C VAL A 56 -16.68 -1.73 -6.10
N GLY A 57 -16.08 -1.32 -4.97
CA GLY A 57 -14.66 -1.01 -4.89
C GLY A 57 -13.78 -2.25 -5.08
N GLU A 58 -14.10 -3.34 -4.39
CA GLU A 58 -13.32 -4.59 -4.47
C GLU A 58 -13.37 -5.22 -5.87
N GLU A 59 -14.52 -5.21 -6.54
CA GLU A 59 -14.67 -5.75 -7.88
C GLU A 59 -13.98 -4.89 -8.93
N LYS A 60 -14.14 -3.56 -8.87
CA LYS A 60 -13.51 -2.64 -9.83
C LYS A 60 -12.00 -2.59 -9.70
N VAL A 61 -11.47 -2.67 -8.50
CA VAL A 61 -10.03 -2.60 -8.26
C VAL A 61 -9.34 -3.94 -8.37
N GLY A 62 -10.09 -5.01 -8.68
CA GLY A 62 -9.52 -6.31 -9.03
C GLY A 62 -8.52 -6.84 -8.03
N LEU A 63 -8.73 -6.54 -6.76
CA LEU A 63 -7.87 -7.08 -5.73
C LEU A 63 -7.90 -8.59 -5.81
N SER A 64 -6.78 -9.18 -6.19
CA SER A 64 -6.65 -10.62 -6.15
C SER A 64 -6.98 -11.04 -4.71
N ARG A 65 -8.04 -11.84 -4.54
CA ARG A 65 -8.40 -12.48 -3.28
C ARG A 65 -7.32 -13.50 -2.94
N SER A 66 -6.12 -13.00 -2.62
CA SER A 66 -5.12 -13.84 -2.00
C SER A 66 -5.60 -14.08 -0.57
N PHE A 67 -5.61 -15.33 -0.12
CA PHE A 67 -5.91 -15.73 1.25
C PHE A 67 -5.20 -14.87 2.32
N MET A 68 -4.07 -14.26 1.96
CA MET A 68 -3.26 -13.42 2.84
C MET A 68 -3.51 -11.91 2.69
N ARG A 69 -4.36 -11.48 1.75
CA ARG A 69 -4.61 -10.05 1.48
C ARG A 69 -6.09 -9.74 1.60
N SER A 70 -6.41 -8.67 2.27
CA SER A 70 -7.79 -8.18 2.39
C SER A 70 -7.83 -6.68 2.21
N SER A 71 -8.85 -6.19 1.51
CA SER A 71 -9.18 -4.77 1.52
C SER A 71 -9.88 -4.42 2.82
N VAL A 72 -9.45 -3.35 3.46
CA VAL A 72 -10.11 -2.77 4.64
C VAL A 72 -11.18 -1.78 4.20
N GLY A 73 -10.95 -1.10 3.08
CA GLY A 73 -11.89 -0.18 2.45
C GLY A 73 -11.23 0.62 1.34
N VAL A 74 -12.06 1.20 0.49
CA VAL A 74 -11.65 1.94 -0.71
C VAL A 74 -12.20 3.36 -0.65
N ILE A 75 -11.36 4.33 -0.98
CA ILE A 75 -11.69 5.75 -1.08
C ILE A 75 -11.57 6.15 -2.54
N GLU A 76 -12.61 6.73 -3.11
CA GLU A 76 -12.59 7.34 -4.44
C GLU A 76 -12.00 8.75 -4.35
N ILE A 77 -11.14 9.10 -5.32
CA ILE A 77 -10.50 10.42 -5.40
C ILE A 77 -11.00 11.13 -6.64
N ALA A 78 -11.47 12.37 -6.48
CA ALA A 78 -11.95 13.19 -7.58
C ALA A 78 -10.99 14.34 -7.90
N GLY A 79 -10.84 14.63 -9.21
CA GLY A 79 -10.06 15.78 -9.68
C GLY A 79 -8.53 15.63 -9.53
N ARG A 80 -8.04 14.39 -9.42
CA ARG A 80 -6.62 14.03 -9.36
C ARG A 80 -6.28 12.94 -10.38
N ASN A 81 -4.99 12.62 -10.53
CA ASN A 81 -4.57 11.51 -11.38
C ASN A 81 -4.75 10.16 -10.70
N ILE A 82 -4.81 10.12 -9.39
CA ILE A 82 -5.18 8.94 -8.60
C ILE A 82 -6.69 8.75 -8.71
N ASP A 83 -7.15 7.54 -9.01
CA ASP A 83 -8.58 7.23 -9.10
C ASP A 83 -9.13 6.72 -7.75
N TYR A 84 -8.37 5.84 -7.06
CA TYR A 84 -8.78 5.29 -5.76
C TYR A 84 -7.59 5.15 -4.81
N VAL A 85 -7.87 5.16 -3.51
CA VAL A 85 -6.93 4.74 -2.46
C VAL A 85 -7.54 3.54 -1.74
N ASN A 86 -6.85 2.40 -1.78
CA ASN A 86 -7.29 1.18 -1.14
C ASN A 86 -6.39 0.85 0.04
N VAL A 87 -6.98 0.60 1.20
CA VAL A 87 -6.26 0.16 2.39
C VAL A 87 -6.19 -1.36 2.38
N ILE A 88 -4.99 -1.90 2.25
CA ILE A 88 -4.73 -3.34 2.15
C ILE A 88 -4.07 -3.87 3.41
N GLY A 89 -4.69 -4.90 4.01
CA GLY A 89 -4.06 -5.72 5.03
C GLY A 89 -3.41 -6.96 4.41
N VAL A 90 -2.16 -7.22 4.75
CA VAL A 90 -1.42 -8.42 4.35
C VAL A 90 -1.05 -9.22 5.59
N ALA A 91 -1.68 -10.39 5.74
CA ALA A 91 -1.40 -11.28 6.86
C ALA A 91 -0.03 -11.97 6.71
N SER A 92 0.70 -12.09 7.80
CA SER A 92 1.96 -12.82 7.92
C SER A 92 1.98 -13.60 9.24
N GLN A 93 2.94 -14.48 9.42
CA GLN A 93 3.13 -15.18 10.70
C GLN A 93 3.38 -14.23 11.89
N TYR A 94 3.84 -13.01 11.64
CA TYR A 94 4.13 -11.99 12.67
C TYR A 94 2.99 -10.99 12.88
N GLY A 95 1.90 -11.08 12.11
CA GLY A 95 0.77 -10.17 12.21
C GLY A 95 0.28 -9.68 10.85
N VAL A 96 -0.47 -8.58 10.85
CA VAL A 96 -0.97 -7.95 9.64
C VAL A 96 -0.18 -6.68 9.37
N ASN A 97 0.40 -6.58 8.18
CA ASN A 97 1.01 -5.35 7.69
C ASN A 97 0.01 -4.61 6.82
N TYR A 98 -0.10 -3.31 7.01
CA TYR A 98 -1.02 -2.47 6.24
C TYR A 98 -0.27 -1.62 5.22
N PHE A 99 -0.89 -1.46 4.06
CA PHE A 99 -0.39 -0.68 2.94
C PHE A 99 -1.49 0.23 2.39
N LEU A 100 -1.09 1.33 1.76
CA LEU A 100 -1.93 2.11 0.88
C LEU A 100 -1.58 1.76 -0.55
N ASP A 101 -2.59 1.29 -1.30
CA ASP A 101 -2.52 1.10 -2.74
C ASP A 101 -3.28 2.26 -3.40
N TYR A 102 -2.54 3.19 -3.98
CA TYR A 102 -3.10 4.23 -4.84
C TYR A 102 -3.29 3.63 -6.22
N LEU A 103 -4.53 3.60 -6.68
CA LEU A 103 -4.93 2.94 -7.91
C LEU A 103 -5.09 3.98 -9.01
N VAL A 104 -4.43 3.72 -10.12
CA VAL A 104 -4.42 4.60 -11.28
C VAL A 104 -4.90 3.81 -12.48
N ARG A 105 -5.97 4.25 -13.12
CA ARG A 105 -6.41 3.68 -14.39
C ARG A 105 -5.32 3.83 -15.42
N SER A 106 -4.90 2.72 -15.99
CA SER A 106 -3.90 2.70 -17.04
C SER A 106 -4.48 2.03 -18.27
N PRO A 107 -4.33 2.63 -19.47
CA PRO A 107 -4.86 2.02 -20.67
C PRO A 107 -4.26 0.63 -20.88
N SER A 108 -5.09 -0.33 -21.29
CA SER A 108 -4.71 -1.74 -21.55
C SER A 108 -3.61 -1.92 -22.61
N ARG A 109 -3.30 -0.86 -23.35
CA ARG A 109 -2.19 -0.82 -24.34
C ARG A 109 -0.80 -0.92 -23.72
N LEU A 110 -0.69 -0.77 -22.41
CA LEU A 110 0.59 -0.74 -21.70
C LEU A 110 1.20 -2.13 -21.52
N GLY A 111 1.05 -3.02 -22.45
CA GLY A 111 1.80 -4.26 -22.58
C GLY A 111 2.27 -4.91 -21.25
N LYS A 112 3.23 -5.78 -21.29
CA LYS A 112 3.84 -6.43 -20.11
C LYS A 112 4.79 -5.46 -19.36
N ARG A 113 4.25 -4.36 -18.79
CA ARG A 113 5.07 -3.48 -17.93
C ARG A 113 5.62 -4.24 -16.74
N LYS A 114 6.84 -3.92 -16.39
CA LYS A 114 7.53 -4.49 -15.21
C LYS A 114 7.22 -3.66 -13.95
N LYS A 115 7.32 -4.31 -12.80
CA LYS A 115 7.30 -3.62 -11.51
C LYS A 115 8.40 -2.54 -11.48
N THR A 116 8.03 -1.34 -11.05
CA THR A 116 8.97 -0.24 -10.81
C THR A 116 9.06 0.06 -9.32
N ARG A 117 10.22 0.40 -8.83
CA ARG A 117 10.44 0.72 -7.41
C ARG A 117 11.36 1.91 -7.24
N MET A 118 11.08 2.71 -6.22
CA MET A 118 11.98 3.76 -5.75
C MET A 118 13.13 3.14 -4.96
N VAL A 119 14.35 3.58 -5.21
CA VAL A 119 15.56 3.22 -4.46
C VAL A 119 16.11 4.49 -3.82
N ARG A 120 16.32 4.47 -2.51
CA ARG A 120 16.87 5.58 -1.73
C ARG A 120 18.38 5.44 -1.62
N LYS A 121 19.13 6.44 -2.06
CA LYS A 121 20.58 6.51 -1.85
C LYS A 121 20.87 7.32 -0.58
N LYS A 122 21.65 6.74 0.32
CA LYS A 122 22.01 7.36 1.60
C LYS A 122 23.48 7.74 1.63
N SER A 123 23.82 8.79 2.33
CA SER A 123 25.20 9.17 2.63
C SER A 123 25.33 9.52 4.12
N PRO A 124 26.17 8.80 4.91
CA PRO A 124 26.80 7.49 4.65
C PRO A 124 25.78 6.35 4.39
N ALA A 125 26.21 5.29 3.72
CA ALA A 125 25.30 4.27 3.15
C ALA A 125 24.38 3.57 4.16
N ILE A 126 24.80 3.36 5.41
CA ILE A 126 24.05 2.57 6.41
C ILE A 126 23.11 3.44 7.25
N TRP A 127 23.62 4.52 7.85
CA TRP A 127 22.87 5.40 8.78
C TRP A 127 22.73 6.85 8.31
N GLY A 128 23.14 7.13 7.07
CA GLY A 128 23.10 8.46 6.50
C GLY A 128 21.69 8.96 6.18
N ARG A 129 21.60 10.24 5.85
CA ARG A 129 20.39 10.84 5.29
C ARG A 129 20.21 10.36 3.84
N VAL A 130 18.96 10.30 3.38
CA VAL A 130 18.67 10.12 1.97
C VAL A 130 19.13 11.37 1.23
N VAL A 131 20.06 11.20 0.32
CA VAL A 131 20.66 12.30 -0.47
C VAL A 131 20.23 12.25 -1.93
N ASP A 132 19.71 11.11 -2.36
CA ASP A 132 19.24 10.92 -3.73
C ASP A 132 18.22 9.79 -3.79
N ILE A 133 17.38 9.81 -4.82
CA ILE A 133 16.44 8.74 -5.15
C ILE A 133 16.58 8.37 -6.62
N GLU A 134 16.37 7.08 -6.90
CA GLU A 134 16.44 6.52 -8.24
C GLU A 134 15.27 5.54 -8.42
N TRP A 135 14.62 5.60 -9.57
CA TRP A 135 13.59 4.64 -9.96
C TRP A 135 14.20 3.53 -10.81
N LYS A 136 13.84 2.27 -10.49
CA LYS A 136 14.32 1.07 -11.20
C LYS A 136 13.16 0.14 -11.50
N GLY A 137 13.17 -0.47 -12.68
CA GLY A 137 12.19 -1.47 -13.08
C GLY A 137 11.79 -1.36 -14.52
N ASP A 138 10.56 -0.94 -14.81
CA ASP A 138 10.10 -0.68 -16.17
C ASP A 138 10.93 0.43 -16.81
N ASP A 139 11.52 0.15 -17.97
CA ASP A 139 12.52 1.03 -18.56
C ASP A 139 11.94 2.40 -18.93
N TYR A 140 10.74 2.43 -19.49
CA TYR A 140 10.08 3.67 -19.87
C TYR A 140 9.66 4.48 -18.66
N LEU A 141 8.88 3.86 -17.74
CA LEU A 141 8.35 4.56 -16.56
C LEU A 141 9.48 5.02 -15.63
N SER A 142 10.49 4.18 -15.38
CA SER A 142 11.62 4.55 -14.52
C SER A 142 12.42 5.71 -15.09
N GLN A 143 12.60 5.76 -16.41
CA GLN A 143 13.27 6.88 -17.08
C GLN A 143 12.47 8.18 -16.91
N GLN A 144 11.16 8.17 -17.16
CA GLN A 144 10.29 9.32 -16.98
C GLN A 144 10.32 9.87 -15.55
N LEU A 145 10.21 8.97 -14.56
CA LEU A 145 10.24 9.34 -13.15
C LEU A 145 11.62 9.87 -12.70
N ASN A 146 12.72 9.35 -13.26
CA ASN A 146 14.07 9.82 -12.97
C ASN A 146 14.36 11.20 -13.57
N LEU A 147 13.71 11.56 -14.68
CA LEU A 147 13.83 12.86 -15.34
C LEU A 147 12.94 13.94 -14.72
N ASP A 148 11.96 13.56 -13.88
CA ASP A 148 11.09 14.50 -13.21
C ASP A 148 11.75 15.09 -11.95
N TYR A 149 12.41 16.23 -12.12
CA TYR A 149 13.10 16.93 -11.03
C TYR A 149 12.14 17.40 -9.94
N ARG A 150 10.91 17.81 -10.30
CA ARG A 150 9.90 18.21 -9.31
C ARG A 150 9.51 17.06 -8.41
N LEU A 151 9.23 15.89 -8.98
CA LEU A 151 8.95 14.67 -8.22
C LEU A 151 10.10 14.35 -7.28
N LYS A 152 11.32 14.42 -7.77
CA LYS A 152 12.53 14.15 -6.99
C LYS A 152 12.67 15.09 -5.81
N ASP A 153 12.49 16.39 -6.01
CA ASP A 153 12.60 17.41 -4.96
C ASP A 153 11.55 17.21 -3.88
N ILE A 154 10.28 17.00 -4.26
CA ILE A 154 9.19 16.71 -3.32
C ILE A 154 9.52 15.46 -2.48
N LEU A 155 9.96 14.38 -3.12
CA LEU A 155 10.29 13.15 -2.43
C LEU A 155 11.49 13.32 -1.48
N LEU A 156 12.52 14.10 -1.86
CA LEU A 156 13.67 14.35 -0.98
C LEU A 156 13.30 15.17 0.26
N GLN A 157 12.23 15.97 0.20
CA GLN A 157 11.69 16.70 1.35
C GLN A 157 10.80 15.82 2.25
N THR A 158 10.34 14.67 1.73
CA THR A 158 9.49 13.76 2.50
C THR A 158 10.24 13.17 3.69
N ASP A 159 9.57 13.06 4.85
CA ASP A 159 10.13 12.38 6.03
C ASP A 159 10.19 10.86 5.81
N PHE A 160 11.28 10.39 5.27
CA PHE A 160 11.51 8.97 5.01
C PHE A 160 11.54 8.07 6.26
N LYS A 161 11.63 8.65 7.47
CA LYS A 161 11.51 7.86 8.71
C LYS A 161 10.07 7.42 8.92
N LYS A 162 9.12 8.28 8.55
CA LYS A 162 7.68 7.95 8.58
C LYS A 162 7.31 7.00 7.44
N LEU A 163 7.91 7.17 6.26
CA LEU A 163 7.73 6.26 5.13
C LEU A 163 8.57 4.99 5.33
N LYS A 164 8.04 4.04 6.10
CA LYS A 164 8.73 2.79 6.51
C LYS A 164 9.15 1.89 5.35
N SER A 165 8.54 2.02 4.16
CA SER A 165 8.87 1.25 2.96
C SER A 165 9.25 2.16 1.79
N ASN A 166 9.79 1.57 0.73
CA ASN A 166 9.92 2.27 -0.55
C ASN A 166 8.56 2.38 -1.25
N ILE A 167 8.44 3.35 -2.14
CA ILE A 167 7.29 3.41 -3.06
C ILE A 167 7.51 2.36 -4.15
N GLU A 168 6.50 1.54 -4.39
CA GLU A 168 6.53 0.48 -5.40
C GLU A 168 5.34 0.63 -6.35
N ILE A 169 5.56 0.39 -7.64
CA ILE A 169 4.58 0.52 -8.70
C ILE A 169 4.36 -0.86 -9.31
N PHE A 170 3.13 -1.35 -9.29
CA PHE A 170 2.73 -2.67 -9.77
C PHE A 170 1.70 -2.52 -10.89
N PRO A 171 2.05 -2.82 -12.14
CA PRO A 171 1.06 -2.91 -13.22
C PRO A 171 0.13 -4.11 -12.97
N GLU A 172 -1.18 -3.86 -13.04
CA GLU A 172 -2.23 -4.86 -12.89
C GLU A 172 -3.05 -4.91 -14.18
N SER A 173 -2.40 -5.34 -15.26
CA SER A 173 -2.94 -5.31 -16.63
C SER A 173 -4.30 -6.00 -16.76
N LYS A 174 -4.55 -7.06 -15.97
CA LYS A 174 -5.83 -7.78 -15.93
C LYS A 174 -7.01 -6.88 -15.55
N TYR A 175 -6.74 -5.83 -14.78
CA TYR A 175 -7.75 -4.95 -14.20
C TYR A 175 -7.69 -3.51 -14.75
N GLU A 176 -6.82 -3.28 -15.72
CA GLU A 176 -6.58 -1.97 -16.32
C GLU A 176 -6.18 -0.89 -15.29
N TYR A 177 -5.52 -1.31 -14.23
CA TYR A 177 -4.98 -0.45 -13.19
C TYR A 177 -3.49 -0.66 -12.99
N THR A 178 -2.83 0.40 -12.55
CA THR A 178 -1.50 0.35 -11.94
C THR A 178 -1.62 0.77 -10.49
N ARG A 179 -1.03 0.01 -9.58
CA ARG A 179 -0.98 0.31 -8.14
C ARG A 179 0.32 0.99 -7.78
N VAL A 180 0.23 2.15 -7.14
CA VAL A 180 1.36 2.77 -6.44
C VAL A 180 1.22 2.44 -4.96
N ARG A 181 2.15 1.67 -4.40
CA ARG A 181 2.08 1.18 -3.03
C ARG A 181 3.03 1.91 -2.11
N THR A 182 2.53 2.29 -0.94
CA THR A 182 3.32 2.75 0.22
C THR A 182 2.99 1.90 1.45
N ALA A 183 3.83 1.95 2.51
CA ALA A 183 3.38 1.52 3.82
C ALA A 183 2.18 2.38 4.26
N TYR A 184 1.31 1.81 5.10
CA TYR A 184 0.20 2.59 5.67
C TYR A 184 0.74 3.73 6.55
N LEU A 185 0.33 4.94 6.20
CA LEU A 185 0.51 6.16 6.98
C LEU A 185 -0.54 7.18 6.49
N LEU A 186 -0.85 8.16 7.32
CA LEU A 186 -1.61 9.33 6.86
C LEU A 186 -0.66 10.17 5.99
N PRO A 187 -0.90 10.30 4.67
CA PRO A 187 0.06 10.91 3.77
C PRO A 187 0.15 12.41 4.02
N ALA A 188 1.35 12.92 4.25
CA ALA A 188 1.57 14.37 4.20
C ALA A 188 1.20 14.92 2.81
N PRO A 189 0.81 16.20 2.67
CA PRO A 189 0.45 16.81 1.39
C PRO A 189 1.49 16.55 0.29
N ASP A 190 2.78 16.70 0.63
CA ASP A 190 3.90 16.49 -0.30
C ASP A 190 3.98 15.04 -0.79
N LEU A 191 3.77 14.05 0.10
CA LEU A 191 3.76 12.66 -0.28
C LEU A 191 2.56 12.34 -1.20
N PHE A 192 1.38 12.89 -0.90
CA PHE A 192 0.21 12.72 -1.75
C PHE A 192 0.42 13.34 -3.13
N GLU A 193 0.98 14.55 -3.18
CA GLU A 193 1.36 15.24 -4.43
C GLU A 193 2.38 14.42 -5.24
N ALA A 194 3.41 13.87 -4.59
CA ALA A 194 4.38 13.00 -5.25
C ALA A 194 3.71 11.77 -5.89
N VAL A 195 2.77 11.13 -5.17
CA VAL A 195 2.03 9.98 -5.71
C VAL A 195 1.11 10.41 -6.87
N ASP A 196 0.51 11.60 -6.82
CA ASP A 196 -0.31 12.14 -7.92
C ASP A 196 0.52 12.45 -9.17
N ILE A 197 1.75 12.94 -9.01
CA ILE A 197 2.71 13.11 -10.12
C ILE A 197 3.08 11.74 -10.73
N ILE A 198 3.37 10.74 -9.91
CA ILE A 198 3.61 9.37 -10.39
C ILE A 198 2.40 8.86 -11.17
N ALA A 199 1.19 9.08 -10.66
CA ALA A 199 -0.06 8.70 -11.33
C ALA A 199 -0.22 9.40 -12.69
N LYS A 200 0.18 10.66 -12.81
CA LYS A 200 0.21 11.39 -14.08
C LYS A 200 1.13 10.71 -15.11
N HIS A 201 2.35 10.33 -14.70
CA HIS A 201 3.28 9.61 -15.58
C HIS A 201 2.73 8.23 -16.00
N ILE A 202 1.99 7.54 -15.12
CA ILE A 202 1.33 6.27 -15.45
C ILE A 202 0.25 6.47 -16.51
N LYS A 203 -0.54 7.56 -16.42
CA LYS A 203 -1.63 7.87 -17.39
C LYS A 203 -1.12 8.36 -18.73
N SER A 204 0.04 9.02 -18.78
CA SER A 204 0.59 9.63 -20.00
C SER A 204 1.46 8.70 -20.85
N GLY A 205 1.78 7.53 -20.39
CA GLY A 205 2.57 6.53 -21.13
C GLY A 205 1.78 5.31 -21.43
#